data_19ffc0316f5575d8bb99667641e14982
#
_entry.id   19ffc0316f5575d8bb99667641e14982
#
_cell.length_a   1.000
_cell.length_b   1.000
_cell.length_c   1.000
_cell.angle_alpha   90.00
_cell.angle_beta   90.00
_cell.angle_gamma   90.00
#
_symmetry.space_group_name_H-M   'P 1'
#
loop_
_entity.id
_entity.type
_entity.pdbx_description
1 polymer ?
#
loop_
_entity_poly.entity_id
_entity_poly.type
_entity_poly.pdbx_seq_one_letter_code
_entity_poly.pdbx_strand_id
1 'polypeptide(L)'
;MKTMIRVTLVCALSALLPVWAEAPLELVSPRNGETVCTLRPEHRDFLAKSREERRALLVDPVWRKRMVDEADSFPLPVTLEWKGGEGPFAVKVSLAGRTVLETNLAARTVNVWNLEIARRYDWTVCSAGACARGEFRTLDLAPRVMYVPNVGNVRDLGGRIGIGGRRVRQGLVYRSAGLNTNAVPKEPRKKGVVSLTPEGLRIATVDLGWKTDIDLRGDAECWGMEGSPAGAGVKWLHYSSSHYGGLRRKAGQDAFVKVFKAFLDERNYPIDFHCKGGADRTGTVAYILNALLGVDDEELVKDWEFTCFHYPKTKFSHKGYYDELLAVFAKLPGSNTREKVESYVKGLGFTDADLEKFRRIMLENP
;
A
#
# COMPACT_ATOMS: atom_id res chain seq x y z
N MET A 1 -13.13 98.78 -4.39
CA MET A 1 -13.79 97.48 -4.60
C MET A 1 -12.75 96.43 -4.15
N LYS A 2 -12.99 95.80 -2.98
CA LYS A 2 -12.12 94.77 -2.45
C LYS A 2 -12.75 93.37 -2.69
N THR A 3 -12.19 92.56 -3.55
CA THR A 3 -12.68 91.23 -3.85
C THR A 3 -12.16 90.24 -2.79
N MET A 4 -13.12 89.68 -2.02
CA MET A 4 -12.82 88.60 -1.06
C MET A 4 -12.78 87.28 -1.76
N ILE A 5 -11.62 86.60 -1.73
CA ILE A 5 -11.48 85.23 -2.15
C ILE A 5 -11.89 84.31 -0.99
N ARG A 6 -12.94 83.51 -1.14
CA ARG A 6 -13.30 82.42 -0.20
C ARG A 6 -12.51 81.17 -0.54
N VAL A 7 -11.66 80.75 0.36
CA VAL A 7 -11.01 79.47 0.30
C VAL A 7 -11.90 78.43 0.98
N THR A 8 -12.42 77.49 0.22
CA THR A 8 -13.18 76.35 0.76
C THR A 8 -12.19 75.23 1.08
N LEU A 9 -12.00 74.95 2.37
CA LEU A 9 -11.20 73.83 2.85
C LEU A 9 -12.00 72.54 2.72
N VAL A 10 -11.64 71.65 1.78
CA VAL A 10 -12.24 70.33 1.65
C VAL A 10 -11.46 69.37 2.57
N CYS A 11 -12.05 69.08 3.74
CA CYS A 11 -11.53 68.00 4.58
C CYS A 11 -11.86 66.62 3.93
N ALA A 12 -10.87 65.98 3.34
CA ALA A 12 -10.98 64.60 2.95
C ALA A 12 -10.98 63.70 4.20
N LEU A 13 -12.13 63.20 4.63
CA LEU A 13 -12.22 62.09 5.61
C LEU A 13 -11.75 60.84 4.91
N SER A 14 -10.50 60.42 5.17
CA SER A 14 -10.02 59.08 4.85
C SER A 14 -10.73 58.11 5.79
N ALA A 15 -11.76 57.44 5.30
CA ALA A 15 -12.38 56.34 6.01
C ALA A 15 -11.36 55.18 6.09
N LEU A 16 -10.73 55.01 7.25
CA LEU A 16 -10.00 53.84 7.60
C LEU A 16 -11.00 52.68 7.64
N LEU A 17 -11.08 51.90 6.56
CA LEU A 17 -11.78 50.64 6.59
C LEU A 17 -11.13 49.77 7.67
N PRO A 18 -11.89 49.11 8.54
CA PRO A 18 -11.33 48.22 9.52
C PRO A 18 -10.59 47.08 8.77
N VAL A 19 -9.30 46.99 8.94
CA VAL A 19 -8.52 45.82 8.57
C VAL A 19 -9.01 44.71 9.49
N TRP A 20 -9.90 43.86 8.99
CA TRP A 20 -10.31 42.68 9.72
C TRP A 20 -9.03 41.83 9.88
N ALA A 21 -8.57 41.67 11.10
CA ALA A 21 -7.47 40.78 11.37
C ALA A 21 -7.89 39.37 10.90
N GLU A 22 -7.12 38.81 9.97
CA GLU A 22 -7.38 37.45 9.51
C GLU A 22 -7.41 36.49 10.70
N ALA A 23 -8.39 35.57 10.68
CA ALA A 23 -8.48 34.54 11.70
C ALA A 23 -7.20 33.68 11.63
N PRO A 24 -6.54 33.43 12.77
CA PRO A 24 -5.32 32.66 12.79
C PRO A 24 -5.53 31.26 12.19
N LEU A 25 -4.50 30.73 11.54
CA LEU A 25 -4.49 29.36 11.07
C LEU A 25 -4.60 28.39 12.26
N GLU A 26 -5.57 27.51 12.22
CA GLU A 26 -5.82 26.48 13.24
C GLU A 26 -6.02 25.13 12.61
N LEU A 27 -5.30 24.10 13.10
CA LEU A 27 -5.42 22.72 12.64
C LEU A 27 -6.69 22.11 13.22
N VAL A 28 -7.52 21.48 12.37
CA VAL A 28 -8.80 20.85 12.73
C VAL A 28 -8.68 19.34 12.78
N SER A 29 -8.12 18.74 11.73
CA SER A 29 -7.94 17.28 11.61
C SER A 29 -6.66 16.96 10.85
N PRO A 30 -5.90 15.95 11.27
CA PRO A 30 -5.95 15.31 12.58
C PRO A 30 -5.65 16.31 13.71
N ARG A 31 -6.24 16.09 14.89
CA ARG A 31 -5.86 16.86 16.08
C ARG A 31 -4.39 16.60 16.42
N ASN A 32 -3.75 17.59 17.01
CA ASN A 32 -2.35 17.42 17.38
C ASN A 32 -2.14 16.22 18.32
N GLY A 33 -1.26 15.29 17.93
CA GLY A 33 -1.00 14.03 18.64
C GLY A 33 -2.02 12.91 18.40
N GLU A 34 -3.03 13.12 17.55
CA GLU A 34 -4.06 12.11 17.26
C GLU A 34 -3.48 10.85 16.61
N THR A 35 -4.05 9.69 16.96
CA THR A 35 -3.77 8.44 16.26
C THR A 35 -4.89 8.15 15.25
N VAL A 36 -4.53 8.07 13.98
CA VAL A 36 -5.43 7.85 12.86
C VAL A 36 -5.26 6.44 12.29
N CYS A 37 -6.34 5.87 11.77
CA CYS A 37 -6.32 4.56 11.12
C CYS A 37 -6.63 4.73 9.63
N THR A 38 -5.79 4.16 8.78
CA THR A 38 -5.97 4.17 7.32
C THR A 38 -6.81 3.00 6.81
N LEU A 39 -7.12 2.03 7.67
CA LEU A 39 -8.01 0.92 7.31
C LEU A 39 -9.47 1.32 7.46
N ARG A 40 -10.30 0.87 6.53
CA ARG A 40 -11.75 1.03 6.59
C ARG A 40 -12.33 0.34 7.84
N PRO A 41 -13.50 0.77 8.33
CA PRO A 41 -14.18 0.10 9.44
C PRO A 41 -14.34 -1.42 9.19
N GLU A 42 -14.76 -1.81 7.99
CA GLU A 42 -14.98 -3.21 7.60
C GLU A 42 -13.68 -4.03 7.66
N HIS A 43 -12.55 -3.42 7.27
CA HIS A 43 -11.23 -4.04 7.36
C HIS A 43 -10.85 -4.29 8.84
N ARG A 44 -11.04 -3.29 9.69
CA ARG A 44 -10.73 -3.37 11.13
C ARG A 44 -11.59 -4.42 11.83
N ASP A 45 -12.89 -4.38 11.55
CA ASP A 45 -13.86 -5.33 12.12
C ASP A 45 -13.53 -6.77 11.71
N PHE A 46 -13.11 -6.98 10.47
CA PHE A 46 -12.67 -8.29 10.00
C PHE A 46 -11.38 -8.75 10.72
N LEU A 47 -10.37 -7.88 10.78
CA LEU A 47 -9.07 -8.19 11.37
C LEU A 47 -9.13 -8.41 12.89
N ALA A 48 -10.10 -7.78 13.58
CA ALA A 48 -10.32 -7.94 15.01
C ALA A 48 -10.96 -9.28 15.39
N LYS A 49 -11.56 -9.99 14.43
CA LYS A 49 -12.21 -11.27 14.65
C LYS A 49 -11.22 -12.41 14.80
N SER A 50 -11.65 -13.43 15.56
CA SER A 50 -10.94 -14.69 15.60
C SER A 50 -10.90 -15.34 14.21
N ARG A 51 -9.97 -16.27 14.02
CA ARG A 51 -9.84 -17.02 12.76
C ARG A 51 -11.14 -17.76 12.39
N GLU A 52 -11.83 -18.29 13.37
CA GLU A 52 -13.09 -19.00 13.17
C GLU A 52 -14.21 -18.07 12.70
N GLU A 53 -14.37 -16.90 13.33
CA GLU A 53 -15.33 -15.87 12.94
C GLU A 53 -15.03 -15.34 11.53
N ARG A 54 -13.77 -15.08 11.19
CA ARG A 54 -13.39 -14.66 9.84
C ARG A 54 -13.76 -15.73 8.80
N ARG A 55 -13.51 -17.01 9.09
CA ARG A 55 -13.90 -18.12 8.24
C ARG A 55 -15.41 -18.20 8.03
N ALA A 56 -16.20 -17.95 9.06
CA ALA A 56 -17.65 -17.89 8.96
C ALA A 56 -18.11 -16.75 8.03
N LEU A 57 -17.53 -15.56 8.17
CA LEU A 57 -17.82 -14.42 7.27
C LEU A 57 -17.45 -14.73 5.81
N LEU A 58 -16.31 -15.37 5.58
CA LEU A 58 -15.84 -15.68 4.23
C LEU A 58 -16.73 -16.65 3.45
N VAL A 59 -17.61 -17.38 4.14
CA VAL A 59 -18.63 -18.26 3.50
C VAL A 59 -20.02 -17.64 3.50
N ASP A 60 -20.27 -16.59 4.29
CA ASP A 60 -21.56 -15.90 4.34
C ASP A 60 -21.85 -15.17 3.01
N PRO A 61 -22.90 -15.53 2.29
CA PRO A 61 -23.24 -14.90 1.02
C PRO A 61 -23.70 -13.44 1.17
N VAL A 62 -24.28 -13.07 2.31
CA VAL A 62 -24.73 -11.70 2.58
C VAL A 62 -23.53 -10.79 2.79
N TRP A 63 -22.58 -11.21 3.62
CA TRP A 63 -21.35 -10.46 3.85
C TRP A 63 -20.57 -10.27 2.55
N ARG A 64 -20.38 -11.34 1.77
CA ARG A 64 -19.65 -11.32 0.50
C ARG A 64 -20.26 -10.41 -0.57
N LYS A 65 -21.58 -10.28 -0.59
CA LYS A 65 -22.26 -9.36 -1.52
C LYS A 65 -21.97 -7.89 -1.24
N ARG A 66 -21.59 -7.54 -0.01
CA ARG A 66 -21.21 -6.17 0.36
C ARG A 66 -19.81 -5.80 -0.12
N MET A 67 -18.95 -6.76 -0.40
CA MET A 67 -17.54 -6.61 -0.77
C MET A 67 -17.37 -6.84 -2.28
N VAL A 68 -18.07 -6.07 -3.11
CA VAL A 68 -18.10 -6.26 -4.58
C VAL A 68 -17.45 -5.12 -5.32
N ASP A 69 -17.31 -3.95 -4.66
CA ASP A 69 -16.71 -2.76 -5.25
C ASP A 69 -15.18 -2.83 -5.09
N GLU A 70 -14.45 -2.44 -6.14
CA GLU A 70 -12.98 -2.31 -6.08
C GLU A 70 -12.54 -1.33 -4.98
N ALA A 71 -13.36 -0.30 -4.73
CA ALA A 71 -13.14 0.65 -3.66
C ALA A 71 -13.11 -0.01 -2.26
N ASP A 72 -13.74 -1.17 -2.08
CA ASP A 72 -13.69 -1.90 -0.80
C ASP A 72 -12.30 -2.41 -0.46
N SER A 73 -11.44 -2.59 -1.47
CA SER A 73 -10.05 -2.99 -1.28
C SER A 73 -9.10 -1.81 -0.99
N PHE A 74 -9.56 -0.57 -1.06
CA PHE A 74 -8.72 0.60 -0.85
C PHE A 74 -8.67 1.03 0.62
N PRO A 75 -7.58 1.68 1.05
CA PRO A 75 -7.51 2.29 2.37
C PRO A 75 -8.39 3.55 2.45
N LEU A 76 -8.44 4.17 3.62
CA LEU A 76 -8.88 5.54 3.79
C LEU A 76 -7.68 6.50 3.72
N PRO A 77 -7.83 7.70 3.16
CA PRO A 77 -6.83 8.74 3.31
C PRO A 77 -6.83 9.29 4.75
N VAL A 78 -5.74 9.91 5.14
CA VAL A 78 -5.76 10.83 6.27
C VAL A 78 -6.11 12.20 5.71
N THR A 79 -7.26 12.73 6.12
CA THR A 79 -7.71 14.05 5.70
C THR A 79 -7.14 15.12 6.63
N LEU A 80 -6.27 15.97 6.09
CA LEU A 80 -5.81 17.16 6.79
C LEU A 80 -6.83 18.26 6.57
N GLU A 81 -7.23 18.93 7.65
CA GLU A 81 -8.19 20.01 7.63
C GLU A 81 -7.73 21.14 8.56
N TRP A 82 -7.95 22.37 8.13
CA TRP A 82 -7.62 23.59 8.87
C TRP A 82 -8.67 24.68 8.63
N LYS A 83 -8.66 25.67 9.49
CA LYS A 83 -9.48 26.88 9.37
C LYS A 83 -8.63 28.14 9.54
N GLY A 84 -9.19 29.30 9.19
CA GLY A 84 -8.47 30.59 9.20
C GLY A 84 -7.53 30.75 8.01
N GLY A 85 -6.85 31.91 7.96
CA GLY A 85 -5.98 32.33 6.87
C GLY A 85 -6.70 32.53 5.53
N GLU A 86 -6.02 33.09 4.54
CA GLU A 86 -6.48 33.20 3.16
C GLU A 86 -5.56 32.39 2.24
N GLY A 87 -6.18 31.67 1.29
CA GLY A 87 -5.45 30.85 0.33
C GLY A 87 -4.65 31.69 -0.68
N PRO A 88 -3.68 31.11 -1.40
CA PRO A 88 -3.40 29.68 -1.41
C PRO A 88 -2.62 29.22 -0.17
N PHE A 89 -2.84 27.95 0.20
CA PHE A 89 -2.20 27.32 1.35
C PHE A 89 -1.06 26.41 0.88
N ALA A 90 0.13 26.60 1.46
CA ALA A 90 1.23 25.68 1.30
C ALA A 90 1.15 24.59 2.40
N VAL A 91 0.96 23.36 2.00
CA VAL A 91 0.82 22.20 2.92
C VAL A 91 1.98 21.26 2.75
N LYS A 92 2.58 20.86 3.86
CA LYS A 92 3.67 19.89 3.88
C LYS A 92 3.43 18.83 4.95
N VAL A 93 3.65 17.56 4.59
CA VAL A 93 3.66 16.40 5.50
C VAL A 93 5.02 15.74 5.41
N SER A 94 5.59 15.38 6.55
CA SER A 94 6.89 14.71 6.62
C SER A 94 6.89 13.53 7.59
N LEU A 95 7.71 12.54 7.27
CA LEU A 95 8.03 11.38 8.10
C LEU A 95 9.54 11.39 8.38
N ALA A 96 9.93 11.58 9.62
CA ALA A 96 11.35 11.63 10.03
C ALA A 96 12.20 12.54 9.11
N GLY A 97 11.69 13.73 8.79
CA GLY A 97 12.35 14.71 7.91
C GLY A 97 12.18 14.46 6.39
N ARG A 98 11.75 13.28 5.96
CA ARG A 98 11.45 12.99 4.56
C ARG A 98 10.09 13.57 4.18
N THR A 99 10.02 14.36 3.12
CA THR A 99 8.74 14.86 2.59
C THR A 99 7.89 13.70 2.05
N VAL A 100 6.64 13.65 2.50
CA VAL A 100 5.61 12.68 2.06
C VAL A 100 4.61 13.37 1.12
N LEU A 101 4.22 14.60 1.46
CA LEU A 101 3.38 15.45 0.64
C LEU A 101 3.90 16.88 0.72
N GLU A 102 3.94 17.57 -0.42
CA GLU A 102 4.15 19.02 -0.48
C GLU A 102 3.28 19.55 -1.62
N THR A 103 2.40 20.49 -1.30
CA THR A 103 1.42 21.00 -2.29
C THR A 103 0.96 22.41 -1.93
N ASN A 104 0.47 23.13 -2.94
CA ASN A 104 -0.21 24.41 -2.78
C ASN A 104 -1.65 24.29 -3.30
N LEU A 105 -2.60 24.71 -2.51
CA LEU A 105 -4.04 24.58 -2.85
C LEU A 105 -4.88 25.71 -2.27
N ALA A 106 -6.03 25.96 -2.88
CA ALA A 106 -6.99 26.96 -2.40
C ALA A 106 -7.98 26.37 -1.35
N ALA A 107 -8.20 25.06 -1.38
CA ALA A 107 -9.06 24.37 -0.42
C ALA A 107 -8.42 24.33 0.97
N ARG A 108 -9.24 24.23 2.01
CA ARG A 108 -8.82 24.06 3.41
C ARG A 108 -8.77 22.61 3.87
N THR A 109 -8.62 21.71 2.92
CA THR A 109 -8.52 20.27 3.19
C THR A 109 -7.70 19.59 2.10
N VAL A 110 -6.96 18.52 2.48
CA VAL A 110 -6.24 17.67 1.54
C VAL A 110 -6.17 16.26 2.07
N ASN A 111 -6.31 15.28 1.18
CA ASN A 111 -6.19 13.86 1.48
C ASN A 111 -4.76 13.38 1.29
N VAL A 112 -4.22 12.71 2.30
CA VAL A 112 -2.89 12.09 2.26
C VAL A 112 -3.07 10.58 2.23
N TRP A 113 -2.63 9.96 1.13
CA TRP A 113 -2.75 8.53 0.90
C TRP A 113 -1.47 7.78 1.21
N ASN A 114 -1.56 6.47 1.34
CA ASN A 114 -0.42 5.55 1.35
C ASN A 114 0.59 5.77 2.48
N LEU A 115 0.14 6.29 3.61
CA LEU A 115 1.00 6.48 4.78
C LEU A 115 1.49 5.14 5.35
N GLU A 116 2.70 5.12 5.89
CA GLU A 116 3.22 3.99 6.65
C GLU A 116 2.45 3.84 7.96
N ILE A 117 2.19 2.62 8.40
CA ILE A 117 1.56 2.33 9.72
C ILE A 117 2.60 2.42 10.84
N ALA A 118 2.14 2.64 12.07
CA ALA A 118 2.98 2.76 13.27
C ALA A 118 4.06 3.86 13.15
N ARG A 119 3.72 4.98 12.52
CA ARG A 119 4.64 6.11 12.31
C ARG A 119 4.07 7.42 12.85
N ARG A 120 4.96 8.33 13.23
CA ARG A 120 4.63 9.71 13.56
C ARG A 120 4.92 10.59 12.34
N TYR A 121 3.98 11.45 12.01
CA TYR A 121 4.06 12.42 10.92
C TYR A 121 3.98 13.81 11.47
N ASP A 122 4.84 14.70 10.99
CA ASP A 122 4.74 16.14 11.20
C ASP A 122 4.05 16.77 9.99
N TRP A 123 3.18 17.76 10.22
CA TRP A 123 2.58 18.51 9.14
C TRP A 123 2.47 19.99 9.42
N THR A 124 2.46 20.78 8.37
CA THR A 124 2.44 22.24 8.42
C THR A 124 1.50 22.74 7.35
N VAL A 125 0.71 23.75 7.67
CA VAL A 125 -0.02 24.58 6.70
C VAL A 125 0.40 26.02 6.89
N CYS A 126 0.71 26.70 5.78
CA CYS A 126 1.14 28.10 5.76
C CYS A 126 0.27 28.91 4.79
N SER A 127 -0.01 30.16 5.16
CA SER A 127 -0.71 31.16 4.34
C SER A 127 -0.22 32.55 4.72
N ALA A 128 0.07 33.40 3.73
CA ALA A 128 0.47 34.82 3.93
C ALA A 128 1.55 35.05 5.01
N GLY A 129 2.51 34.12 5.14
CA GLY A 129 3.59 34.19 6.13
C GLY A 129 3.27 33.64 7.52
N ALA A 130 2.02 33.30 7.83
CA ALA A 130 1.64 32.58 9.04
C ALA A 130 1.61 31.06 8.79
N CYS A 131 2.01 30.28 9.79
CA CYS A 131 2.00 28.81 9.70
C CYS A 131 1.44 28.20 10.97
N ALA A 132 0.60 27.14 10.80
CA ALA A 132 0.21 26.22 11.85
C ALA A 132 0.94 24.89 11.67
N ARG A 133 1.33 24.27 12.78
CA ARG A 133 2.09 23.01 12.79
C ARG A 133 1.48 22.02 13.76
N GLY A 134 1.51 20.76 13.41
CA GLY A 134 1.04 19.69 14.27
C GLY A 134 1.67 18.36 13.88
N GLU A 135 1.32 17.36 14.65
CA GLU A 135 1.73 15.97 14.43
C GLU A 135 0.53 15.03 14.57
N PHE A 136 0.63 13.88 13.94
CA PHE A 136 -0.28 12.76 14.16
C PHE A 136 0.47 11.44 14.06
N ARG A 137 -0.16 10.36 14.51
CA ARG A 137 0.39 9.00 14.39
C ARG A 137 -0.54 8.14 13.58
N THR A 138 0.01 7.21 12.81
CA THR A 138 -0.77 6.15 12.20
C THR A 138 -0.84 4.94 13.13
N LEU A 139 -2.02 4.31 13.19
CA LEU A 139 -2.25 3.13 14.02
C LEU A 139 -1.30 1.99 13.62
N ASP A 140 -0.79 1.25 14.61
CA ASP A 140 -0.03 0.02 14.40
C ASP A 140 -0.98 -1.15 14.13
N LEU A 141 -1.47 -1.24 12.90
CA LEU A 141 -2.39 -2.30 12.49
C LEU A 141 -2.12 -2.70 11.02
N ALA A 142 -1.56 -3.89 10.82
CA ALA A 142 -1.37 -4.49 9.52
C ALA A 142 -2.68 -5.13 8.99
N PRO A 143 -2.82 -5.28 7.67
CA PRO A 143 -1.88 -4.94 6.60
C PRO A 143 -1.88 -3.44 6.26
N ARG A 144 -0.76 -2.91 5.82
CA ARG A 144 -0.73 -1.61 5.17
C ARG A 144 -1.33 -1.73 3.77
N VAL A 145 -2.58 -1.27 3.64
CA VAL A 145 -3.31 -1.27 2.36
C VAL A 145 -2.95 -0.01 1.58
N MET A 146 -2.82 -0.13 0.26
CA MET A 146 -2.39 0.94 -0.62
C MET A 146 -3.52 1.39 -1.56
N TYR A 147 -3.58 2.68 -1.82
CA TYR A 147 -4.42 3.28 -2.84
C TYR A 147 -3.61 3.42 -4.14
N VAL A 148 -3.97 2.62 -5.14
CA VAL A 148 -3.49 2.76 -6.52
C VAL A 148 -4.72 2.60 -7.41
N PRO A 149 -5.23 3.68 -8.01
CA PRO A 149 -6.47 3.65 -8.80
C PRO A 149 -6.43 2.58 -9.90
N ASN A 150 -7.50 1.82 -10.01
CA ASN A 150 -7.70 0.68 -10.93
C ASN A 150 -6.78 -0.53 -10.68
N VAL A 151 -6.04 -0.56 -9.58
CA VAL A 151 -5.30 -1.75 -9.16
C VAL A 151 -5.84 -2.22 -7.83
N GLY A 152 -6.50 -3.34 -7.82
CA GLY A 152 -7.06 -3.89 -6.58
C GLY A 152 -6.03 -4.72 -5.80
N ASN A 153 -6.37 -4.99 -4.54
CA ASN A 153 -5.62 -5.88 -3.67
C ASN A 153 -4.17 -5.43 -3.40
N VAL A 154 -3.89 -4.12 -3.51
CA VAL A 154 -2.53 -3.59 -3.29
C VAL A 154 -2.24 -3.49 -1.80
N ARG A 155 -1.20 -4.16 -1.36
CA ARG A 155 -0.72 -4.13 0.02
C ARG A 155 0.80 -4.11 0.07
N ASP A 156 1.34 -3.40 1.06
CA ASP A 156 2.73 -3.51 1.44
C ASP A 156 2.94 -4.79 2.28
N LEU A 157 3.98 -5.54 2.04
CA LEU A 157 4.40 -6.64 2.92
C LEU A 157 4.93 -6.13 4.25
N GLY A 158 5.44 -4.90 4.27
CA GLY A 158 5.96 -4.24 5.45
C GLY A 158 4.92 -3.90 6.51
N GLY A 159 5.42 -3.47 7.66
CA GLY A 159 4.61 -3.07 8.81
C GLY A 159 4.39 -4.16 9.85
N ARG A 160 4.45 -5.45 9.49
CA ARG A 160 4.32 -6.59 10.41
C ARG A 160 5.57 -6.77 11.25
N ILE A 161 5.38 -7.42 12.40
CA ILE A 161 6.51 -7.79 13.27
C ILE A 161 7.04 -9.16 12.85
N GLY A 162 8.35 -9.26 12.71
CA GLY A 162 9.07 -10.47 12.35
C GLY A 162 10.08 -10.90 13.40
N ILE A 163 11.14 -11.58 12.96
CA ILE A 163 12.20 -12.15 13.81
C ILE A 163 12.74 -11.11 14.80
N GLY A 164 12.80 -11.50 16.07
CA GLY A 164 13.39 -10.69 17.13
C GLY A 164 12.61 -9.43 17.45
N GLY A 165 11.31 -9.39 17.14
CA GLY A 165 10.48 -8.20 17.35
C GLY A 165 10.74 -7.07 16.35
N ARG A 166 11.54 -7.32 15.32
CA ARG A 166 11.89 -6.33 14.29
C ARG A 166 10.76 -6.16 13.30
N ARG A 167 10.44 -4.92 12.98
CA ARG A 167 9.40 -4.64 11.98
C ARG A 167 9.91 -4.94 10.57
N VAL A 168 9.06 -5.53 9.75
CA VAL A 168 9.29 -5.63 8.31
C VAL A 168 9.23 -4.22 7.72
N ARG A 169 10.28 -3.82 6.99
CA ARG A 169 10.39 -2.48 6.40
C ARG A 169 9.24 -2.21 5.44
N GLN A 170 8.64 -1.05 5.59
CA GLN A 170 7.57 -0.58 4.73
C GLN A 170 8.13 0.13 3.49
N GLY A 171 7.38 0.10 2.41
CA GLY A 171 7.76 0.80 1.19
C GLY A 171 8.75 0.07 0.30
N LEU A 172 9.08 -1.19 0.60
CA LEU A 172 10.04 -1.98 -0.18
C LEU A 172 9.39 -3.03 -1.08
N VAL A 173 8.35 -3.70 -0.60
CA VAL A 173 7.72 -4.81 -1.33
C VAL A 173 6.21 -4.68 -1.26
N TYR A 174 5.61 -4.59 -2.42
CA TYR A 174 4.17 -4.51 -2.61
C TYR A 174 3.66 -5.76 -3.31
N ARG A 175 2.44 -6.15 -2.97
CA ARG A 175 1.70 -7.20 -3.68
C ARG A 175 0.41 -6.62 -4.24
N SER A 176 0.00 -7.04 -5.44
CA SER A 176 -1.18 -6.49 -6.10
C SER A 176 -1.93 -7.50 -6.96
N ALA A 177 -3.09 -7.10 -7.46
CA ALA A 177 -3.71 -7.69 -8.64
C ALA A 177 -2.97 -7.24 -9.90
N GLY A 178 -3.33 -7.80 -11.06
CA GLY A 178 -2.68 -7.49 -12.32
C GLY A 178 -2.80 -6.01 -12.68
N LEU A 179 -1.71 -5.45 -13.16
CA LEU A 179 -1.57 -4.03 -13.50
C LEU A 179 -2.26 -3.65 -14.83
N ASN A 180 -2.68 -4.61 -15.61
CA ASN A 180 -3.47 -4.43 -16.82
C ASN A 180 -4.74 -5.27 -16.77
N THR A 181 -5.79 -4.83 -17.50
CA THR A 181 -7.09 -5.48 -17.48
C THR A 181 -6.97 -6.96 -17.80
N ASN A 182 -7.54 -7.76 -16.90
CA ASN A 182 -7.68 -9.19 -17.08
C ASN A 182 -8.84 -9.57 -18.03
N ALA A 183 -9.53 -8.58 -18.59
CA ALA A 183 -10.43 -8.77 -19.70
C ALA A 183 -9.60 -9.01 -20.97
N VAL A 184 -9.01 -10.18 -21.08
CA VAL A 184 -8.56 -10.68 -22.37
C VAL A 184 -9.83 -10.87 -23.18
N PRO A 185 -10.09 -10.04 -24.22
CA PRO A 185 -11.19 -10.32 -25.13
C PRO A 185 -10.98 -11.72 -25.67
N LYS A 186 -12.05 -12.52 -25.74
CA LYS A 186 -11.96 -13.88 -26.28
C LYS A 186 -11.55 -13.89 -27.77
N GLU A 187 -11.51 -12.70 -28.40
CA GLU A 187 -11.22 -12.51 -29.84
C GLU A 187 -10.26 -11.35 -30.09
N PRO A 188 -9.58 -11.36 -31.26
CA PRO A 188 -8.15 -11.66 -31.25
C PRO A 188 -7.47 -10.80 -30.20
N ARG A 189 -6.70 -11.42 -29.38
CA ARG A 189 -6.05 -10.87 -28.18
C ARG A 189 -5.43 -9.50 -28.50
N LYS A 190 -6.16 -8.43 -28.23
CA LYS A 190 -5.61 -7.09 -28.30
C LYS A 190 -4.50 -7.01 -27.26
N LYS A 191 -3.36 -6.40 -27.64
CA LYS A 191 -2.27 -6.04 -26.71
C LYS A 191 -2.90 -5.40 -25.45
N GLY A 192 -2.45 -5.84 -24.29
CA GLY A 192 -3.09 -5.56 -23.01
C GLY A 192 -3.52 -4.11 -22.84
N VAL A 193 -4.78 -3.93 -22.46
CA VAL A 193 -5.26 -2.60 -22.05
C VAL A 193 -4.66 -2.30 -20.67
N VAL A 194 -3.96 -1.18 -20.54
CA VAL A 194 -3.37 -0.77 -19.27
C VAL A 194 -4.50 -0.42 -18.30
N SER A 195 -4.51 -1.02 -17.12
CA SER A 195 -5.49 -0.72 -16.07
C SER A 195 -5.12 0.51 -15.25
N LEU A 196 -3.84 0.87 -15.22
CA LEU A 196 -3.37 2.05 -14.52
C LEU A 196 -3.91 3.32 -15.17
N THR A 197 -4.59 4.14 -14.36
CA THR A 197 -4.89 5.52 -14.75
C THR A 197 -3.61 6.35 -14.72
N PRO A 198 -3.58 7.56 -15.32
CA PRO A 198 -2.44 8.47 -15.16
C PRO A 198 -2.10 8.76 -13.69
N GLU A 199 -3.12 8.87 -12.83
CA GLU A 199 -2.93 9.02 -11.37
C GLU A 199 -2.34 7.75 -10.75
N GLY A 200 -2.88 6.57 -11.07
CA GLY A 200 -2.37 5.30 -10.58
C GLY A 200 -0.93 5.05 -11.00
N LEU A 201 -0.58 5.39 -12.23
CA LEU A 201 0.79 5.32 -12.74
C LEU A 201 1.72 6.25 -11.94
N ARG A 202 1.33 7.50 -11.71
CA ARG A 202 2.09 8.46 -10.92
C ARG A 202 2.30 7.95 -9.48
N ILE A 203 1.23 7.46 -8.85
CA ILE A 203 1.32 6.91 -7.49
C ILE A 203 2.29 5.72 -7.46
N ALA A 204 2.13 4.75 -8.37
CA ALA A 204 2.97 3.57 -8.42
C ALA A 204 4.46 3.90 -8.63
N THR A 205 4.77 4.80 -9.57
CA THR A 205 6.16 5.04 -10.00
C THR A 205 6.84 6.20 -9.29
N VAL A 206 6.07 7.19 -8.80
CA VAL A 206 6.63 8.37 -8.12
C VAL A 206 6.45 8.26 -6.62
N ASP A 207 5.22 8.06 -6.13
CA ASP A 207 4.95 8.09 -4.68
C ASP A 207 5.43 6.79 -4.01
N LEU A 208 5.16 5.62 -4.61
CA LEU A 208 5.60 4.31 -4.13
C LEU A 208 6.96 3.89 -4.69
N GLY A 209 7.39 4.54 -5.77
CA GLY A 209 8.72 4.39 -6.36
C GLY A 209 9.00 3.01 -6.95
N TRP A 210 7.99 2.30 -7.46
CA TRP A 210 8.18 0.96 -8.05
C TRP A 210 9.28 0.96 -9.11
N LYS A 211 10.28 0.13 -8.91
CA LYS A 211 11.40 -0.07 -9.85
C LYS A 211 11.28 -1.39 -10.59
N THR A 212 10.64 -2.37 -9.96
CA THR A 212 10.51 -3.71 -10.54
C THR A 212 9.08 -4.21 -10.37
N ASP A 213 8.55 -4.74 -11.45
CA ASP A 213 7.29 -5.44 -11.56
C ASP A 213 7.59 -6.93 -11.79
N ILE A 214 7.25 -7.78 -10.81
CA ILE A 214 7.38 -9.24 -10.92
C ILE A 214 6.01 -9.82 -11.28
N ASP A 215 5.83 -10.13 -12.55
CA ASP A 215 4.60 -10.71 -13.07
C ASP A 215 4.62 -12.24 -12.96
N LEU A 216 3.75 -12.77 -12.09
CA LEU A 216 3.62 -14.21 -11.82
C LEU A 216 2.58 -14.89 -12.72
N ARG A 217 1.99 -14.18 -13.68
CA ARG A 217 0.96 -14.72 -14.57
C ARG A 217 1.55 -15.73 -15.54
N GLY A 218 0.69 -16.61 -16.05
CA GLY A 218 1.08 -17.53 -17.11
C GLY A 218 1.30 -16.80 -18.43
N ASP A 219 2.10 -17.39 -19.33
CA ASP A 219 2.44 -16.80 -20.63
C ASP A 219 1.20 -16.38 -21.44
N ALA A 220 0.14 -17.19 -21.40
CA ALA A 220 -1.11 -16.87 -22.08
C ALA A 220 -1.85 -15.65 -21.48
N GLU A 221 -1.61 -15.32 -20.22
CA GLU A 221 -2.19 -14.13 -19.56
C GLU A 221 -1.41 -12.86 -19.89
N CYS A 222 -0.13 -12.99 -20.24
CA CYS A 222 0.77 -11.90 -20.58
C CYS A 222 1.02 -11.78 -22.09
N TRP A 223 0.28 -12.53 -22.90
CA TRP A 223 0.53 -12.61 -24.33
C TRP A 223 0.54 -11.25 -25.01
N GLY A 224 1.61 -10.97 -25.76
CA GLY A 224 1.82 -9.71 -26.47
C GLY A 224 2.31 -8.55 -25.60
N MET A 225 2.62 -8.79 -24.32
CA MET A 225 3.31 -7.81 -23.48
C MET A 225 4.82 -7.82 -23.78
N GLU A 226 5.40 -6.63 -23.86
CA GLU A 226 6.84 -6.41 -24.08
C GLU A 226 7.52 -5.72 -22.90
N GLY A 227 6.76 -5.39 -21.83
CA GLY A 227 7.24 -4.70 -20.64
C GLY A 227 6.16 -4.52 -19.60
N SER A 228 6.50 -3.87 -18.48
CA SER A 228 5.57 -3.58 -17.42
C SER A 228 4.48 -2.60 -17.85
N PRO A 229 3.22 -2.83 -17.46
CA PRO A 229 2.16 -1.82 -17.59
C PRO A 229 2.44 -0.54 -16.80
N ALA A 230 3.34 -0.57 -15.82
CA ALA A 230 3.81 0.61 -15.09
C ALA A 230 4.82 1.46 -15.89
N GLY A 231 5.13 1.06 -17.13
CA GLY A 231 5.93 1.85 -18.07
C GLY A 231 7.39 1.43 -18.17
N ALA A 232 8.08 2.00 -19.17
CA ALA A 232 9.47 1.62 -19.53
C ALA A 232 10.51 1.87 -18.42
N GLY A 233 10.18 2.74 -17.45
CA GLY A 233 11.05 2.98 -16.29
C GLY A 233 10.99 1.89 -15.22
N VAL A 234 10.04 0.95 -15.33
CA VAL A 234 9.86 -0.16 -14.39
C VAL A 234 10.34 -1.46 -15.04
N LYS A 235 11.31 -2.10 -14.41
CA LYS A 235 11.86 -3.38 -14.88
C LYS A 235 10.79 -4.47 -14.79
N TRP A 236 10.45 -5.09 -15.91
CA TRP A 236 9.51 -6.20 -15.94
C TRP A 236 10.23 -7.54 -15.84
N LEU A 237 9.85 -8.34 -14.83
CA LEU A 237 10.33 -9.70 -14.63
C LEU A 237 9.15 -10.65 -14.71
N HIS A 238 8.96 -11.29 -15.86
CA HIS A 238 7.89 -12.26 -16.04
C HIS A 238 8.37 -13.66 -15.67
N TYR A 239 7.74 -14.21 -14.62
CA TYR A 239 8.02 -15.55 -14.11
C TYR A 239 6.72 -16.31 -13.93
N SER A 240 6.28 -17.03 -14.99
CA SER A 240 5.07 -17.87 -14.94
C SER A 240 5.13 -18.82 -13.75
N SER A 241 4.40 -18.51 -12.69
CA SER A 241 4.55 -19.13 -11.38
C SER A 241 3.38 -20.06 -11.05
N SER A 242 3.65 -21.08 -10.25
CA SER A 242 2.64 -21.93 -9.65
C SER A 242 2.16 -21.40 -8.30
N HIS A 243 0.99 -21.87 -7.84
CA HIS A 243 0.46 -21.59 -6.52
C HIS A 243 0.28 -22.88 -5.71
N TYR A 244 0.18 -22.74 -4.41
CA TYR A 244 -0.16 -23.82 -3.46
C TYR A 244 0.66 -25.10 -3.71
N GLY A 245 0.00 -26.25 -3.87
CA GLY A 245 0.63 -27.53 -4.12
C GLY A 245 1.49 -27.61 -5.40
N GLY A 246 1.33 -26.65 -6.32
CA GLY A 246 2.19 -26.51 -7.48
C GLY A 246 3.66 -26.31 -7.14
N LEU A 247 3.97 -25.81 -5.95
CA LEU A 247 5.35 -25.68 -5.41
C LEU A 247 6.07 -27.04 -5.21
N ARG A 248 5.35 -28.15 -5.22
CA ARG A 248 5.96 -29.50 -5.18
C ARG A 248 6.49 -29.95 -6.54
N ARG A 249 6.08 -29.30 -7.62
CA ARG A 249 6.46 -29.65 -8.99
C ARG A 249 7.71 -28.87 -9.39
N LYS A 250 8.57 -29.50 -10.18
CA LYS A 250 9.83 -28.91 -10.64
C LYS A 250 9.62 -27.53 -11.30
N ALA A 251 8.64 -27.39 -12.19
CA ALA A 251 8.36 -26.10 -12.82
C ALA A 251 7.97 -24.99 -11.82
N GLY A 252 7.17 -25.32 -10.80
CA GLY A 252 6.83 -24.36 -9.75
C GLY A 252 8.02 -23.98 -8.88
N GLN A 253 8.90 -24.94 -8.59
CA GLN A 253 10.14 -24.71 -7.86
C GLN A 253 11.10 -23.81 -8.67
N ASP A 254 11.30 -24.11 -9.96
CA ASP A 254 12.17 -23.32 -10.83
C ASP A 254 11.68 -21.87 -11.00
N ALA A 255 10.37 -21.69 -11.11
CA ALA A 255 9.77 -20.35 -11.14
C ALA A 255 10.01 -19.62 -9.80
N PHE A 256 9.78 -20.28 -8.66
CA PHE A 256 10.03 -19.67 -7.36
C PHE A 256 11.50 -19.31 -7.13
N VAL A 257 12.44 -20.14 -7.60
CA VAL A 257 13.88 -19.82 -7.56
C VAL A 257 14.18 -18.50 -8.27
N LYS A 258 13.59 -18.26 -9.45
CA LYS A 258 13.76 -16.99 -10.18
C LYS A 258 13.15 -15.81 -9.40
N VAL A 259 11.94 -16.01 -8.86
CA VAL A 259 11.26 -15.02 -8.02
C VAL A 259 12.10 -14.65 -6.80
N PHE A 260 12.55 -15.64 -6.02
CA PHE A 260 13.29 -15.37 -4.80
C PHE A 260 14.67 -14.74 -5.07
N LYS A 261 15.34 -15.12 -6.15
CA LYS A 261 16.58 -14.45 -6.60
C LYS A 261 16.36 -12.96 -6.90
N ALA A 262 15.19 -12.58 -7.43
CA ALA A 262 14.87 -11.18 -7.66
C ALA A 262 14.75 -10.39 -6.35
N PHE A 263 14.26 -10.99 -5.27
CA PHE A 263 14.22 -10.40 -3.92
C PHE A 263 15.57 -10.33 -3.23
N LEU A 264 16.59 -11.07 -3.69
CA LEU A 264 17.96 -10.97 -3.18
C LEU A 264 18.78 -9.86 -3.87
N ASP A 265 18.28 -9.25 -4.91
CA ASP A 265 18.95 -8.14 -5.61
C ASP A 265 18.40 -6.80 -5.14
N GLU A 266 19.19 -6.09 -4.32
CA GLU A 266 18.81 -4.78 -3.74
C GLU A 266 18.47 -3.72 -4.80
N ARG A 267 18.98 -3.85 -6.03
CA ARG A 267 18.70 -2.92 -7.14
C ARG A 267 17.26 -3.00 -7.64
N ASN A 268 16.56 -4.07 -7.34
CA ASN A 268 15.18 -4.26 -7.77
C ASN A 268 14.15 -3.49 -6.91
N TYR A 269 14.52 -3.05 -5.71
CA TYR A 269 13.59 -2.40 -4.77
C TYR A 269 13.33 -0.92 -5.08
N PRO A 270 12.11 -0.41 -4.87
CA PRO A 270 10.89 -1.12 -4.46
C PRO A 270 10.32 -2.05 -5.53
N ILE A 271 9.77 -3.19 -5.09
CA ILE A 271 9.21 -4.25 -5.94
C ILE A 271 7.69 -4.28 -5.79
N ASP A 272 6.95 -4.28 -6.90
CA ASP A 272 5.59 -4.84 -6.92
C ASP A 272 5.62 -6.25 -7.50
N PHE A 273 4.89 -7.18 -6.91
CA PHE A 273 4.72 -8.51 -7.47
C PHE A 273 3.25 -8.89 -7.51
N HIS A 274 2.81 -9.44 -8.64
CA HIS A 274 1.40 -9.66 -8.87
C HIS A 274 1.11 -10.91 -9.69
N CYS A 275 -0.16 -11.32 -9.66
CA CYS A 275 -0.72 -12.25 -10.63
C CYS A 275 -2.01 -11.66 -11.21
N LYS A 276 -2.97 -12.46 -11.60
CA LYS A 276 -4.24 -11.96 -12.14
C LYS A 276 -5.08 -11.23 -11.07
N GLY A 277 -5.37 -11.89 -9.97
CA GLY A 277 -6.21 -11.34 -8.87
C GLY A 277 -5.41 -10.95 -7.63
N GLY A 278 -4.08 -11.05 -7.65
CA GLY A 278 -3.26 -10.84 -6.45
C GLY A 278 -3.51 -11.88 -5.34
N ALA A 279 -4.20 -12.98 -5.66
CA ALA A 279 -4.73 -13.93 -4.68
C ALA A 279 -3.86 -15.17 -4.51
N ASP A 280 -3.78 -16.01 -5.54
CA ASP A 280 -3.23 -17.37 -5.43
C ASP A 280 -1.71 -17.40 -5.57
N ARG A 281 -1.16 -17.10 -6.74
CA ARG A 281 0.30 -17.07 -7.00
C ARG A 281 0.98 -16.02 -6.14
N THR A 282 0.44 -14.81 -6.12
CA THR A 282 0.89 -13.70 -5.28
C THR A 282 0.78 -14.05 -3.79
N GLY A 283 -0.36 -14.62 -3.36
CA GLY A 283 -0.56 -15.04 -1.97
C GLY A 283 0.43 -16.13 -1.53
N THR A 284 0.77 -17.06 -2.43
CA THR A 284 1.77 -18.12 -2.18
C THR A 284 3.16 -17.53 -1.96
N VAL A 285 3.58 -16.60 -2.83
CA VAL A 285 4.88 -15.91 -2.68
C VAL A 285 4.89 -15.05 -1.42
N ALA A 286 3.84 -14.25 -1.17
CA ALA A 286 3.73 -13.42 0.03
C ALA A 286 3.82 -14.24 1.32
N TYR A 287 3.17 -15.40 1.36
CA TYR A 287 3.24 -16.32 2.51
C TYR A 287 4.69 -16.75 2.78
N ILE A 288 5.42 -17.20 1.74
CA ILE A 288 6.81 -17.66 1.89
C ILE A 288 7.70 -16.50 2.37
N LEU A 289 7.61 -15.33 1.73
CA LEU A 289 8.42 -14.17 2.09
C LEU A 289 8.18 -13.74 3.54
N ASN A 290 6.92 -13.62 3.96
CA ASN A 290 6.58 -13.24 5.33
C ASN A 290 6.98 -14.30 6.35
N ALA A 291 6.83 -15.59 6.04
CA ALA A 291 7.28 -16.68 6.89
C ALA A 291 8.81 -16.68 7.09
N LEU A 292 9.61 -16.44 6.03
CA LEU A 292 11.07 -16.29 6.10
C LEU A 292 11.48 -15.10 6.98
N LEU A 293 10.66 -14.07 7.07
CA LEU A 293 10.86 -12.91 7.95
C LEU A 293 10.39 -13.18 9.39
N GLY A 294 9.79 -14.35 9.66
CA GLY A 294 9.30 -14.74 10.97
C GLY A 294 8.05 -14.01 11.41
N VAL A 295 7.23 -13.57 10.45
CA VAL A 295 5.90 -13.05 10.74
C VAL A 295 5.04 -14.15 11.33
N ASP A 296 4.24 -13.81 12.35
CA ASP A 296 3.38 -14.72 13.08
C ASP A 296 2.36 -15.44 12.17
N ASP A 297 2.05 -16.69 12.50
CA ASP A 297 1.15 -17.54 11.71
C ASP A 297 -0.25 -16.94 11.54
N GLU A 298 -0.76 -16.24 12.56
CA GLU A 298 -2.06 -15.57 12.48
C GLU A 298 -2.02 -14.39 11.50
N GLU A 299 -0.92 -13.65 11.47
CA GLU A 299 -0.73 -12.57 10.49
C GLU A 299 -0.54 -13.09 9.07
N LEU A 300 0.08 -14.25 8.89
CA LEU A 300 0.16 -14.93 7.58
C LEU A 300 -1.24 -15.30 7.07
N VAL A 301 -2.07 -15.83 7.97
CA VAL A 301 -3.48 -16.17 7.66
C VAL A 301 -4.28 -14.93 7.32
N LYS A 302 -4.21 -13.90 8.15
CA LYS A 302 -4.90 -12.62 7.91
C LYS A 302 -4.53 -12.01 6.57
N ASP A 303 -3.25 -12.01 6.21
CA ASP A 303 -2.81 -11.50 4.91
C ASP A 303 -3.47 -12.25 3.76
N TRP A 304 -3.57 -13.57 3.83
CA TRP A 304 -4.19 -14.37 2.79
C TRP A 304 -5.71 -14.14 2.74
N GLU A 305 -6.40 -14.17 3.88
CA GLU A 305 -7.85 -13.97 4.01
C GLU A 305 -8.26 -12.56 3.56
N PHE A 306 -7.45 -11.54 3.82
CA PHE A 306 -7.74 -10.14 3.48
C PHE A 306 -7.96 -9.91 1.97
N THR A 307 -7.51 -10.82 1.12
CA THR A 307 -7.80 -10.81 -0.32
C THR A 307 -9.31 -10.84 -0.62
N CYS A 308 -10.16 -11.25 0.32
CA CYS A 308 -11.62 -11.27 0.20
C CYS A 308 -12.21 -9.88 -0.10
N PHE A 309 -11.58 -8.80 0.32
CA PHE A 309 -12.02 -7.43 0.07
C PHE A 309 -11.86 -7.00 -1.40
N HIS A 310 -11.02 -7.68 -2.15
CA HIS A 310 -10.90 -7.46 -3.59
C HIS A 310 -11.52 -8.60 -4.40
N TYR A 311 -11.46 -9.80 -3.87
CA TYR A 311 -11.89 -11.01 -4.57
C TYR A 311 -12.74 -11.91 -3.66
N PRO A 312 -14.01 -11.57 -3.44
CA PRO A 312 -14.85 -12.19 -2.43
C PRO A 312 -15.25 -13.63 -2.83
N LYS A 313 -14.34 -14.58 -2.68
CA LYS A 313 -14.57 -16.00 -2.97
C LYS A 313 -14.48 -16.86 -1.72
N THR A 314 -15.32 -17.89 -1.65
CA THR A 314 -15.37 -18.86 -0.56
C THR A 314 -14.04 -19.59 -0.33
N LYS A 315 -13.16 -19.67 -1.33
CA LYS A 315 -11.85 -20.31 -1.18
C LYS A 315 -11.00 -19.69 -0.07
N PHE A 316 -11.20 -18.40 0.27
CA PHE A 316 -10.49 -17.74 1.36
C PHE A 316 -10.93 -18.18 2.74
N SER A 317 -11.98 -18.97 2.86
CA SER A 317 -12.35 -19.68 4.09
C SER A 317 -11.45 -20.89 4.43
N HIS A 318 -10.35 -21.07 3.73
CA HIS A 318 -9.35 -22.13 3.86
C HIS A 318 -9.75 -23.50 3.31
N LYS A 319 -10.96 -23.68 2.78
CA LYS A 319 -11.37 -24.99 2.29
C LYS A 319 -10.55 -25.39 1.06
N GLY A 320 -9.54 -26.24 1.27
CA GLY A 320 -8.70 -26.86 0.23
C GLY A 320 -7.45 -26.04 -0.18
N TYR A 321 -7.55 -24.74 -0.32
CA TYR A 321 -6.48 -23.92 -0.92
C TYR A 321 -5.36 -23.56 0.05
N TYR A 322 -5.70 -22.98 1.21
CA TYR A 322 -4.71 -22.63 2.21
C TYR A 322 -4.10 -23.87 2.86
N ASP A 323 -4.92 -24.90 3.09
CA ASP A 323 -4.47 -26.19 3.61
C ASP A 323 -3.52 -26.88 2.63
N GLU A 324 -3.76 -26.74 1.31
CA GLU A 324 -2.86 -27.24 0.27
C GLU A 324 -1.49 -26.52 0.31
N LEU A 325 -1.48 -25.19 0.55
CA LEU A 325 -0.25 -24.45 0.74
C LEU A 325 0.50 -24.93 1.99
N LEU A 326 -0.18 -25.02 3.13
CA LEU A 326 0.42 -25.49 4.39
C LEU A 326 0.98 -26.91 4.25
N ALA A 327 0.29 -27.77 3.51
CA ALA A 327 0.71 -29.14 3.28
C ALA A 327 2.06 -29.23 2.50
N VAL A 328 2.44 -28.18 1.74
CA VAL A 328 3.76 -28.13 1.08
C VAL A 328 4.87 -28.21 2.11
N PHE A 329 4.70 -27.52 3.22
CA PHE A 329 5.73 -27.36 4.26
C PHE A 329 5.58 -28.33 5.43
N ALA A 330 4.41 -28.94 5.60
CA ALA A 330 4.06 -29.69 6.81
C ALA A 330 5.05 -30.80 7.22
N LYS A 331 5.63 -31.48 6.23
CA LYS A 331 6.55 -32.61 6.44
C LYS A 331 8.02 -32.21 6.37
N LEU A 332 8.35 -30.94 6.18
CA LEU A 332 9.72 -30.48 6.10
C LEU A 332 10.32 -30.30 7.51
N PRO A 333 11.64 -30.40 7.65
CA PRO A 333 12.32 -30.15 8.92
C PRO A 333 12.03 -28.75 9.46
N GLY A 334 11.82 -28.64 10.77
CA GLY A 334 11.55 -27.39 11.47
C GLY A 334 10.49 -27.56 12.55
N SER A 335 10.61 -26.81 13.65
CA SER A 335 9.71 -26.81 14.79
C SER A 335 8.52 -25.83 14.62
N ASN A 336 8.66 -24.86 13.73
CA ASN A 336 7.68 -23.81 13.45
C ASN A 336 7.59 -23.53 11.94
N THR A 337 6.63 -22.70 11.54
CA THR A 337 6.37 -22.36 10.13
C THR A 337 7.60 -21.77 9.44
N ARG A 338 8.29 -20.82 10.10
CA ARG A 338 9.49 -20.21 9.54
C ARG A 338 10.56 -21.27 9.19
N GLU A 339 10.91 -22.13 10.13
CA GLU A 339 11.94 -23.15 9.93
C GLU A 339 11.60 -24.15 8.82
N LYS A 340 10.32 -24.53 8.73
CA LYS A 340 9.85 -25.39 7.64
C LYS A 340 9.95 -24.71 6.28
N VAL A 341 9.61 -23.43 6.19
CA VAL A 341 9.73 -22.64 4.96
C VAL A 341 11.21 -22.41 4.61
N GLU A 342 12.07 -22.16 5.59
CA GLU A 342 13.54 -22.11 5.39
C GLU A 342 14.07 -23.43 4.82
N SER A 343 13.63 -24.55 5.37
CA SER A 343 14.00 -25.88 4.87
C SER A 343 13.55 -26.09 3.42
N TYR A 344 12.36 -25.61 3.05
CA TYR A 344 11.92 -25.61 1.66
C TYR A 344 12.83 -24.81 0.76
N VAL A 345 13.12 -23.57 1.13
CA VAL A 345 13.92 -22.64 0.32
C VAL A 345 15.37 -23.14 0.19
N LYS A 346 15.94 -23.68 1.27
CA LYS A 346 17.27 -24.34 1.24
C LYS A 346 17.28 -25.57 0.34
N GLY A 347 16.21 -26.37 0.34
CA GLY A 347 16.04 -27.50 -0.57
C GLY A 347 15.99 -27.10 -2.06
N LEU A 348 15.74 -25.82 -2.37
CA LEU A 348 15.82 -25.24 -3.71
C LEU A 348 17.21 -24.70 -4.06
N GLY A 349 18.20 -24.83 -3.17
CA GLY A 349 19.59 -24.45 -3.40
C GLY A 349 19.99 -23.09 -2.83
N PHE A 350 19.15 -22.43 -2.02
CA PHE A 350 19.52 -21.21 -1.29
C PHE A 350 20.25 -21.54 0.01
N THR A 351 21.14 -20.64 0.40
CA THR A 351 21.99 -20.78 1.58
C THR A 351 21.47 -19.98 2.77
N ASP A 352 22.01 -20.21 3.97
CA ASP A 352 21.74 -19.36 5.14
C ASP A 352 22.16 -17.91 4.89
N ALA A 353 23.24 -17.69 4.14
CA ALA A 353 23.67 -16.35 3.76
C ALA A 353 22.65 -15.63 2.86
N ASP A 354 21.96 -16.35 1.97
CA ASP A 354 20.88 -15.77 1.17
C ASP A 354 19.68 -15.38 2.03
N LEU A 355 19.29 -16.23 2.98
CA LEU A 355 18.20 -15.94 3.91
C LEU A 355 18.54 -14.74 4.80
N GLU A 356 19.76 -14.67 5.33
CA GLU A 356 20.20 -13.52 6.13
C GLU A 356 20.32 -12.25 5.29
N LYS A 357 20.73 -12.34 4.02
CA LYS A 357 20.69 -11.21 3.09
C LYS A 357 19.28 -10.69 2.91
N PHE A 358 18.31 -11.57 2.66
CA PHE A 358 16.90 -11.21 2.53
C PHE A 358 16.36 -10.51 3.80
N ARG A 359 16.67 -11.07 4.99
CA ARG A 359 16.28 -10.48 6.27
C ARG A 359 16.91 -9.11 6.50
N ARG A 360 18.18 -8.92 6.15
CA ARG A 360 18.85 -7.62 6.26
C ARG A 360 18.24 -6.57 5.35
N ILE A 361 17.78 -6.95 4.16
CA ILE A 361 17.07 -6.05 3.26
C ILE A 361 15.71 -5.68 3.84
N MET A 362 14.96 -6.65 4.35
CA MET A 362 13.53 -6.51 4.64
C MET A 362 13.20 -6.12 6.09
N LEU A 363 14.06 -6.37 7.05
CA LEU A 363 13.80 -6.04 8.46
C LEU A 363 14.45 -4.71 8.85
N GLU A 364 13.75 -3.94 9.67
CA GLU A 364 14.33 -2.72 10.29
C GLU A 364 15.54 -3.12 11.15
N ASN A 365 16.47 -2.19 11.31
CA ASN A 365 17.58 -2.42 12.22
C ASN A 365 17.06 -2.61 13.66
N PRO A 366 17.77 -3.37 14.50
CA PRO A 366 17.42 -3.53 15.91
C PRO A 366 17.25 -2.20 16.65
#